data_c52f47ef8023d9e9011170b3823185b8
#
_entry.id   c52f47ef8023d9e9011170b3823185b8
#
_cell.length_a   1.000
_cell.length_b   1.000
_cell.length_c   1.000
_cell.angle_alpha   90.00
_cell.angle_beta   90.00
_cell.angle_gamma   90.00
#
_symmetry.space_group_name_H-M   'P 1'
#
loop_
_entity.id
_entity.type
_entity.pdbx_description
1 polymer ?
#
loop_
_entity_poly.entity_id
_entity_poly.type
_entity_poly.pdbx_seq_one_letter_code
_entity_poly.pdbx_strand_id
1 'polypeptide(L)'
;MIGMLTGRVESVETDTALIDVGGVGYEVRMSATDLSRLHAGQDTRVFTYMNLSQDAITLHGFLDQDAKKTFLQLIKVSGIGPKVAQSLLSTLTPSQLAHAIADNDATALAKAPGRGKKGAQKIILELKGSIDLSQIEGASAQAATSKSPVDTGTEQVVEGLISLGWRQQDAQQAVAEACAENDIPTPLATDDVPRVLRLALALMDRGR
;
A
#
# COMPACT_ATOMS: atom_id res chain seq x y z
N MET A 1 14.08 3.18 -16.22
CA MET A 1 13.48 2.34 -15.15
C MET A 1 12.05 2.01 -15.54
N ILE A 2 11.62 0.74 -15.42
CA ILE A 2 10.26 0.30 -15.74
C ILE A 2 9.47 0.28 -14.42
N GLY A 3 8.51 1.18 -14.28
CA GLY A 3 7.76 1.38 -13.03
C GLY A 3 6.37 0.74 -13.01
N MET A 4 5.83 0.43 -14.20
CA MET A 4 4.51 -0.17 -14.38
C MET A 4 4.42 -0.74 -15.80
N LEU A 5 3.69 -1.82 -15.96
CA LEU A 5 3.29 -2.39 -17.26
C LEU A 5 1.76 -2.43 -17.32
N THR A 6 1.22 -2.12 -18.49
CA THR A 6 -0.20 -2.36 -18.81
C THR A 6 -0.23 -3.13 -20.12
N GLY A 7 -0.78 -4.33 -20.09
CA GLY A 7 -0.79 -5.20 -21.25
C GLY A 7 -1.56 -6.48 -21.00
N ARG A 8 -1.42 -7.44 -21.90
CA ARG A 8 -2.12 -8.71 -21.88
C ARG A 8 -1.24 -9.80 -21.27
N VAL A 9 -1.79 -10.61 -20.40
CA VAL A 9 -1.10 -11.78 -19.85
C VAL A 9 -1.07 -12.87 -20.93
N GLU A 10 0.13 -13.24 -21.38
CA GLU A 10 0.31 -14.33 -22.35
C GLU A 10 0.40 -15.71 -21.66
N SER A 11 1.15 -15.78 -20.54
CA SER A 11 1.27 -17.01 -19.76
C SER A 11 1.51 -16.69 -18.29
N VAL A 12 1.14 -17.62 -17.41
CA VAL A 12 1.41 -17.60 -15.98
C VAL A 12 2.13 -18.90 -15.62
N GLU A 13 3.31 -18.76 -15.02
CA GLU A 13 4.14 -19.86 -14.55
C GLU A 13 4.18 -19.90 -13.01
N THR A 14 5.08 -20.70 -12.46
CA THR A 14 5.15 -20.91 -11.00
C THR A 14 5.54 -19.65 -10.22
N ASP A 15 6.44 -18.82 -10.78
CA ASP A 15 6.99 -17.62 -10.13
C ASP A 15 7.05 -16.41 -11.07
N THR A 16 6.60 -16.55 -12.32
CA THR A 16 6.60 -15.50 -13.33
C THR A 16 5.28 -15.41 -14.09
N ALA A 17 4.99 -14.22 -14.61
CA ALA A 17 3.98 -13.99 -15.64
C ALA A 17 4.64 -13.33 -16.84
N LEU A 18 4.28 -13.76 -18.05
CA LEU A 18 4.66 -13.11 -19.29
C LEU A 18 3.56 -12.13 -19.70
N ILE A 19 3.92 -10.86 -19.84
CA ILE A 19 2.99 -9.79 -20.16
C ILE A 19 3.38 -9.17 -21.49
N ASP A 20 2.53 -9.25 -22.48
CA ASP A 20 2.69 -8.55 -23.75
C ASP A 20 2.29 -7.09 -23.61
N VAL A 21 3.19 -6.21 -23.95
CA VAL A 21 2.97 -4.77 -24.02
C VAL A 21 3.31 -4.27 -25.42
N GLY A 22 2.32 -4.26 -26.29
CA GLY A 22 2.49 -3.80 -27.65
C GLY A 22 3.43 -4.64 -28.51
N GLY A 23 3.43 -5.96 -28.34
CA GLY A 23 4.27 -6.91 -29.08
C GLY A 23 5.62 -7.18 -28.43
N VAL A 24 5.87 -6.62 -27.22
CA VAL A 24 7.06 -6.92 -26.43
C VAL A 24 6.66 -7.71 -25.19
N GLY A 25 7.16 -8.95 -25.06
CA GLY A 25 6.92 -9.81 -23.90
C GLY A 25 7.84 -9.47 -22.74
N TYR A 26 7.25 -9.10 -21.60
CA TYR A 26 7.97 -8.86 -20.36
C TYR A 26 7.76 -10.03 -19.40
N GLU A 27 8.84 -10.71 -19.03
CA GLU A 27 8.82 -11.71 -17.96
C GLU A 27 8.89 -11.00 -16.61
N VAL A 28 7.88 -11.16 -15.78
CA VAL A 28 7.74 -10.46 -14.50
C VAL A 28 7.63 -11.47 -13.38
N ARG A 29 8.54 -11.42 -12.41
CA ARG A 29 8.48 -12.23 -11.19
C ARG A 29 7.48 -11.66 -10.23
N MET A 30 6.55 -12.51 -9.77
CA MET A 30 5.44 -12.08 -8.93
C MET A 30 5.27 -13.05 -7.75
N SER A 31 4.52 -12.61 -6.75
CA SER A 31 4.13 -13.48 -5.63
C SER A 31 3.17 -14.56 -6.10
N ALA A 32 3.18 -15.73 -5.44
CA ALA A 32 2.21 -16.79 -5.74
C ALA A 32 0.76 -16.29 -5.58
N THR A 33 0.52 -15.40 -4.62
CA THR A 33 -0.79 -14.77 -4.40
C THR A 33 -1.21 -13.91 -5.59
N ASP A 34 -0.31 -13.11 -6.15
CA ASP A 34 -0.61 -12.29 -7.31
C ASP A 34 -0.79 -13.15 -8.58
N LEU A 35 0.09 -14.15 -8.78
CA LEU A 35 0.00 -15.07 -9.92
C LEU A 35 -1.33 -15.84 -9.93
N SER A 36 -1.85 -16.24 -8.77
CA SER A 36 -3.14 -16.93 -8.69
C SER A 36 -4.35 -16.08 -9.12
N ARG A 37 -4.18 -14.77 -9.21
CA ARG A 37 -5.20 -13.80 -9.67
C ARG A 37 -5.09 -13.48 -11.17
N LEU A 38 -4.05 -14.00 -11.84
CA LEU A 38 -3.81 -13.76 -13.26
C LEU A 38 -4.19 -14.98 -14.11
N HIS A 39 -4.69 -14.70 -15.31
CA HIS A 39 -5.06 -15.73 -16.28
C HIS A 39 -4.56 -15.33 -17.67
N ALA A 40 -4.12 -16.29 -18.46
CA ALA A 40 -3.73 -16.03 -19.85
C ALA A 40 -4.88 -15.39 -20.64
N GLY A 41 -4.57 -14.40 -21.46
CA GLY A 41 -5.51 -13.61 -22.24
C GLY A 41 -6.17 -12.44 -21.50
N GLN A 42 -5.90 -12.27 -20.20
CA GLN A 42 -6.44 -11.17 -19.39
C GLN A 42 -5.63 -9.89 -19.60
N ASP A 43 -6.31 -8.75 -19.75
CA ASP A 43 -5.66 -7.45 -19.65
C ASP A 43 -5.38 -7.10 -18.19
N THR A 44 -4.16 -6.66 -17.91
CA THR A 44 -3.71 -6.39 -16.54
C THR A 44 -2.84 -5.15 -16.46
N ARG A 45 -2.80 -4.57 -15.26
CA ARG A 45 -1.84 -3.55 -14.87
C ARG A 45 -0.98 -4.10 -13.74
N VAL A 46 0.33 -4.07 -13.92
CA VAL A 46 1.31 -4.57 -12.96
C VAL A 46 2.27 -3.45 -12.59
N PHE A 47 2.36 -3.14 -11.31
CA PHE A 47 3.39 -2.23 -10.80
C PHE A 47 4.72 -2.99 -10.73
N THR A 48 5.80 -2.40 -11.23
CA THR A 48 7.06 -3.12 -11.36
C THR A 48 8.20 -2.43 -10.62
N TYR A 49 9.13 -3.24 -10.15
CA TYR A 49 10.46 -2.85 -9.68
C TYR A 49 11.52 -3.57 -10.50
N MET A 50 12.39 -2.81 -11.12
CA MET A 50 13.49 -3.35 -11.92
C MET A 50 14.73 -3.47 -11.03
N ASN A 51 15.18 -4.70 -10.84
CA ASN A 51 16.43 -5.03 -10.15
C ASN A 51 17.54 -5.30 -11.18
N LEU A 52 18.61 -4.54 -11.09
CA LEU A 52 19.81 -4.74 -11.89
C LEU A 52 20.87 -5.44 -11.04
N SER A 53 21.35 -6.57 -11.48
CA SER A 53 22.53 -7.24 -10.95
C SER A 53 23.62 -7.33 -12.03
N GLN A 54 24.79 -7.82 -11.68
CA GLN A 54 25.89 -7.97 -12.65
C GLN A 54 25.51 -8.90 -13.81
N ASP A 55 24.70 -9.91 -13.52
CA ASP A 55 24.43 -11.01 -14.47
C ASP A 55 22.99 -10.97 -15.04
N ALA A 56 22.09 -10.16 -14.46
CA ALA A 56 20.71 -10.18 -14.89
C ALA A 56 19.94 -8.88 -14.60
N ILE A 57 18.97 -8.60 -15.46
CA ILE A 57 17.92 -7.62 -15.23
C ILE A 57 16.66 -8.40 -14.89
N THR A 58 16.08 -8.15 -13.70
CA THR A 58 14.89 -8.84 -13.24
C THR A 58 13.79 -7.83 -12.96
N LEU A 59 12.58 -8.06 -13.49
CA LEU A 59 11.38 -7.31 -13.14
C LEU A 59 10.63 -8.06 -12.03
N HIS A 60 10.36 -7.36 -10.94
CA HIS A 60 9.46 -7.80 -9.87
C HIS A 60 8.15 -7.09 -10.02
N GLY A 61 7.03 -7.82 -10.03
CA GLY A 61 5.68 -7.29 -10.26
C GLY A 61 4.76 -7.46 -9.07
N PHE A 62 3.81 -6.53 -8.98
CA PHE A 62 2.81 -6.44 -7.92
C PHE A 62 1.49 -5.98 -8.53
N LEU A 63 0.38 -6.63 -8.20
CA LEU A 63 -0.95 -6.18 -8.62
C LEU A 63 -1.41 -4.96 -7.83
N ASP A 64 -0.91 -4.80 -6.61
CA ASP A 64 -1.26 -3.72 -5.72
C ASP A 64 -0.06 -2.78 -5.49
N GLN A 65 -0.33 -1.47 -5.51
CA GLN A 65 0.71 -0.47 -5.29
C GLN A 65 1.29 -0.53 -3.87
N ASP A 66 0.49 -0.93 -2.89
CA ASP A 66 0.91 -1.02 -1.51
C ASP A 66 1.81 -2.22 -1.26
N ALA A 67 1.58 -3.33 -1.96
CA ALA A 67 2.50 -4.45 -1.99
C ALA A 67 3.87 -4.02 -2.57
N LYS A 68 3.88 -3.20 -3.63
CA LYS A 68 5.12 -2.61 -4.16
C LYS A 68 5.80 -1.69 -3.15
N LYS A 69 5.06 -0.81 -2.46
CA LYS A 69 5.62 0.08 -1.43
C LYS A 69 6.27 -0.72 -0.31
N THR A 70 5.56 -1.73 0.20
CA THR A 70 6.06 -2.64 1.24
C THR A 70 7.33 -3.36 0.79
N PHE A 71 7.33 -3.89 -0.44
CA PHE A 71 8.52 -4.53 -1.02
C PHE A 71 9.72 -3.57 -1.04
N LEU A 72 9.52 -2.32 -1.48
CA LEU A 72 10.58 -1.31 -1.53
C LEU A 72 11.13 -0.96 -0.14
N GLN A 73 10.31 -1.02 0.90
CA GLN A 73 10.77 -0.84 2.28
C GLN A 73 11.57 -2.06 2.75
N LEU A 74 11.08 -3.27 2.48
CA LEU A 74 11.75 -4.51 2.84
C LEU A 74 13.17 -4.61 2.27
N ILE A 75 13.36 -4.28 0.99
CA ILE A 75 14.68 -4.39 0.35
C ILE A 75 15.69 -3.32 0.81
N LYS A 76 15.26 -2.28 1.54
CA LYS A 76 16.19 -1.33 2.17
C LYS A 76 16.86 -1.90 3.40
N VAL A 77 16.30 -2.96 3.97
CA VAL A 77 16.78 -3.58 5.21
C VAL A 77 17.94 -4.53 4.91
N SER A 78 19.01 -4.40 5.69
CA SER A 78 20.19 -5.25 5.55
C SER A 78 19.84 -6.74 5.65
N GLY A 79 20.26 -7.52 4.66
CA GLY A 79 19.99 -8.97 4.60
C GLY A 79 18.63 -9.36 4.01
N ILE A 80 17.80 -8.39 3.58
CA ILE A 80 16.57 -8.65 2.84
C ILE A 80 16.76 -8.24 1.38
N GLY A 81 17.07 -9.19 0.53
CA GLY A 81 17.10 -8.98 -0.93
C GLY A 81 15.72 -9.15 -1.57
N PRO A 82 15.59 -8.82 -2.88
CA PRO A 82 14.33 -8.92 -3.62
C PRO A 82 13.63 -10.28 -3.49
N LYS A 83 14.38 -11.37 -3.56
CA LYS A 83 13.85 -12.74 -3.44
C LYS A 83 13.21 -13.00 -2.07
N VAL A 84 13.85 -12.50 -1.00
CA VAL A 84 13.32 -12.64 0.37
C VAL A 84 12.08 -11.80 0.59
N ALA A 85 12.12 -10.54 0.14
CA ALA A 85 10.98 -9.63 0.21
C ALA A 85 9.75 -10.19 -0.51
N GLN A 86 9.96 -10.76 -1.70
CA GLN A 86 8.87 -11.37 -2.48
C GLN A 86 8.32 -12.65 -1.82
N SER A 87 9.19 -13.47 -1.22
CA SER A 87 8.77 -14.65 -0.45
C SER A 87 7.92 -14.28 0.77
N LEU A 88 8.28 -13.20 1.48
CA LEU A 88 7.48 -12.66 2.59
C LEU A 88 6.09 -12.21 2.12
N LEU A 89 6.03 -11.45 1.03
CA LEU A 89 4.77 -10.96 0.46
C LEU A 89 3.95 -12.05 -0.23
N SER A 90 4.54 -13.21 -0.55
CA SER A 90 3.78 -14.40 -1.00
C SER A 90 3.08 -15.12 0.15
N THR A 91 3.53 -14.90 1.39
CA THR A 91 3.02 -15.60 2.58
C THR A 91 2.14 -14.71 3.43
N LEU A 92 2.47 -13.44 3.50
CA LEU A 92 1.80 -12.44 4.34
C LEU A 92 1.38 -11.24 3.49
N THR A 93 0.17 -10.77 3.69
CA THR A 93 -0.24 -9.47 3.13
C THR A 93 0.57 -8.34 3.79
N PRO A 94 0.66 -7.15 3.18
CA PRO A 94 1.33 -6.00 3.80
C PRO A 94 0.88 -5.73 5.24
N SER A 95 -0.42 -5.79 5.50
CA SER A 95 -1.00 -5.62 6.84
C SER A 95 -0.58 -6.73 7.82
N GLN A 96 -0.71 -7.99 7.41
CA GLN A 96 -0.28 -9.12 8.23
C GLN A 96 1.21 -9.04 8.57
N LEU A 97 2.02 -8.57 7.63
CA LEU A 97 3.45 -8.35 7.84
C LEU A 97 3.69 -7.25 8.88
N ALA A 98 2.97 -6.12 8.78
CA ALA A 98 3.07 -5.02 9.74
C ALA A 98 2.71 -5.48 11.17
N HIS A 99 1.58 -6.16 11.32
CA HIS A 99 1.18 -6.74 12.62
C HIS A 99 2.20 -7.72 13.16
N ALA A 100 2.69 -8.66 12.34
CA ALA A 100 3.70 -9.64 12.78
C ALA A 100 5.00 -8.97 13.25
N ILE A 101 5.39 -7.85 12.65
CA ILE A 101 6.56 -7.07 13.07
C ILE A 101 6.26 -6.33 14.39
N ALA A 102 5.10 -5.69 14.51
CA ALA A 102 4.69 -4.98 15.72
C ALA A 102 4.63 -5.92 16.93
N ASP A 103 4.04 -7.09 16.77
CA ASP A 103 3.80 -8.10 17.81
C ASP A 103 5.01 -9.00 18.06
N ASN A 104 6.14 -8.85 17.32
CA ASN A 104 7.28 -9.77 17.34
C ASN A 104 6.94 -11.23 17.00
N ASP A 105 5.96 -11.46 16.15
CA ASP A 105 5.55 -12.81 15.77
C ASP A 105 6.50 -13.41 14.72
N ALA A 106 7.62 -13.94 15.23
CA ALA A 106 8.59 -14.68 14.41
C ALA A 106 7.99 -15.94 13.78
N THR A 107 6.91 -16.49 14.35
CA THR A 107 6.28 -17.70 13.83
C THR A 107 5.51 -17.38 12.54
N ALA A 108 4.83 -16.25 12.48
CA ALA A 108 4.18 -15.80 11.25
C ALA A 108 5.18 -15.59 10.10
N LEU A 109 6.32 -14.92 10.38
CA LEU A 109 7.36 -14.71 9.38
C LEU A 109 8.09 -16.00 8.98
N ALA A 110 8.23 -16.95 9.91
CA ALA A 110 8.88 -18.24 9.64
C ALA A 110 8.07 -19.15 8.70
N LYS A 111 6.79 -18.82 8.42
CA LYS A 111 5.99 -19.50 7.39
C LYS A 111 6.50 -19.24 5.99
N ALA A 112 7.23 -18.13 5.78
CA ALA A 112 7.81 -17.83 4.49
C ALA A 112 8.92 -18.83 4.13
N PRO A 113 8.93 -19.38 2.89
CA PRO A 113 9.91 -20.36 2.45
C PRO A 113 11.36 -19.90 2.66
N GLY A 114 12.21 -20.81 3.12
CA GLY A 114 13.64 -20.56 3.28
C GLY A 114 14.04 -19.79 4.57
N ARG A 115 13.12 -19.59 5.52
CA ARG A 115 13.40 -18.90 6.78
C ARG A 115 12.98 -19.72 7.99
N GLY A 116 13.96 -20.12 8.80
CA GLY A 116 13.69 -20.71 10.12
C GLY A 116 13.42 -19.62 11.16
N LYS A 117 12.98 -20.01 12.37
CA LYS A 117 12.66 -19.07 13.47
C LYS A 117 13.78 -18.05 13.76
N LYS A 118 15.05 -18.46 13.74
CA LYS A 118 16.20 -17.54 13.94
C LYS A 118 16.30 -16.46 12.86
N GLY A 119 16.05 -16.82 11.61
CA GLY A 119 16.03 -15.87 10.49
C GLY A 119 14.87 -14.90 10.58
N ALA A 120 13.69 -15.38 10.97
CA ALA A 120 12.50 -14.57 11.21
C ALA A 120 12.71 -13.55 12.34
N GLN A 121 13.30 -13.96 13.47
CA GLN A 121 13.63 -13.06 14.58
C GLN A 121 14.59 -11.95 14.15
N LYS A 122 15.63 -12.29 13.37
CA LYS A 122 16.56 -11.29 12.85
C LYS A 122 15.85 -10.29 11.95
N ILE A 123 14.97 -10.77 11.06
CA ILE A 123 14.17 -9.91 10.17
C ILE A 123 13.30 -8.95 11.00
N ILE A 124 12.60 -9.42 12.02
CA ILE A 124 11.78 -8.57 12.86
C ILE A 124 12.62 -7.47 13.53
N LEU A 125 13.77 -7.82 14.07
CA LEU A 125 14.65 -6.87 14.73
C LEU A 125 15.11 -5.75 13.77
N GLU A 126 15.54 -6.13 12.60
CA GLU A 126 15.97 -5.19 11.54
C GLU A 126 14.80 -4.34 11.02
N LEU A 127 13.61 -4.94 10.85
CA LEU A 127 12.43 -4.25 10.36
C LEU A 127 11.86 -3.25 11.38
N LYS A 128 11.84 -3.57 12.69
CA LYS A 128 11.38 -2.64 13.73
C LYS A 128 12.15 -1.33 13.77
N GLY A 129 13.43 -1.35 13.42
CA GLY A 129 14.28 -0.15 13.39
C GLY A 129 14.23 0.64 12.08
N SER A 130 13.65 0.08 11.01
CA SER A 130 13.88 0.55 9.65
C SER A 130 12.60 0.76 8.82
N ILE A 131 11.44 0.28 9.28
CA ILE A 131 10.17 0.39 8.56
C ILE A 131 9.22 1.32 9.31
N ASP A 132 8.67 2.28 8.57
CA ASP A 132 7.52 3.05 9.02
C ASP A 132 6.25 2.20 8.87
N LEU A 133 5.85 1.55 9.95
CA LEU A 133 4.68 0.67 10.00
C LEU A 133 3.38 1.42 9.68
N SER A 134 3.32 2.72 9.98
CA SER A 134 2.14 3.55 9.71
C SER A 134 1.84 3.68 8.21
N GLN A 135 2.88 3.65 7.36
CA GLN A 135 2.71 3.66 5.91
C GLN A 135 2.21 2.33 5.34
N ILE A 136 2.41 1.23 6.07
CA ILE A 136 1.91 -0.09 5.68
C ILE A 136 0.47 -0.29 6.18
N GLU A 137 0.15 0.19 7.38
CA GLU A 137 -1.19 0.10 7.97
C GLU A 137 -2.20 1.03 7.29
N GLY A 138 -1.79 2.21 6.87
CA GLY A 138 -2.64 3.17 6.15
C GLY A 138 -3.21 2.66 4.83
N ALA A 139 -2.54 1.70 4.20
CA ALA A 139 -3.00 1.05 2.97
C ALA A 139 -4.04 -0.06 3.22
N SER A 140 -4.03 -0.67 4.40
CA SER A 140 -4.89 -1.80 4.76
C SER A 140 -6.28 -1.39 5.23
N ALA A 141 -6.42 -0.19 5.75
CA ALA A 141 -7.73 0.35 6.16
C ALA A 141 -8.68 0.56 4.96
N GLN A 142 -8.13 0.69 3.75
CA GLN A 142 -8.92 0.83 2.53
C GLN A 142 -9.37 -0.49 1.89
N ALA A 143 -8.82 -1.64 2.27
CA ALA A 143 -9.17 -2.93 1.65
C ALA A 143 -10.22 -3.74 2.42
N ALA A 144 -10.57 -3.37 3.65
CA ALA A 144 -11.46 -4.16 4.53
C ALA A 144 -12.84 -3.53 4.79
N THR A 145 -13.14 -2.36 4.23
CA THR A 145 -14.50 -1.80 4.29
C THR A 145 -15.12 -1.82 2.91
N SER A 146 -15.72 -2.95 2.58
CA SER A 146 -16.72 -3.06 1.52
C SER A 146 -17.89 -2.10 1.80
N LYS A 147 -18.09 -1.12 0.89
CA LYS A 147 -19.38 -0.45 0.65
C LYS A 147 -19.95 0.38 1.80
N SER A 148 -19.30 1.50 2.08
CA SER A 148 -20.04 2.75 2.33
C SER A 148 -19.58 3.75 1.25
N PRO A 149 -20.44 4.65 0.78
CA PRO A 149 -20.01 5.68 -0.18
C PRO A 149 -18.85 6.45 0.45
N VAL A 150 -17.71 6.44 -0.24
CA VAL A 150 -16.50 7.16 0.19
C VAL A 150 -16.90 8.61 0.33
N ASP A 151 -16.80 9.17 1.54
CA ASP A 151 -17.02 10.59 1.78
C ASP A 151 -15.80 11.40 1.31
N THR A 152 -15.66 11.41 -0.02
CA THR A 152 -14.57 12.09 -0.73
C THR A 152 -14.56 13.59 -0.41
N GLY A 153 -15.70 14.16 -0.07
CA GLY A 153 -15.83 15.57 0.28
C GLY A 153 -15.22 15.89 1.63
N THR A 154 -15.51 15.09 2.65
CA THR A 154 -14.91 15.25 3.99
C THR A 154 -13.40 15.05 3.97
N GLU A 155 -12.90 14.03 3.25
CA GLU A 155 -11.46 13.81 3.10
C GLU A 155 -10.74 14.99 2.44
N GLN A 156 -11.32 15.57 1.40
CA GLN A 156 -10.76 16.76 0.72
C GLN A 156 -10.66 17.97 1.64
N VAL A 157 -11.68 18.20 2.49
CA VAL A 157 -11.64 19.31 3.46
C VAL A 157 -10.55 19.08 4.51
N VAL A 158 -10.45 17.88 5.05
CA VAL A 158 -9.41 17.52 6.05
C VAL A 158 -8.01 17.68 5.45
N GLU A 159 -7.79 17.20 4.23
CA GLU A 159 -6.49 17.34 3.54
C GLU A 159 -6.15 18.81 3.27
N GLY A 160 -7.14 19.62 2.90
CA GLY A 160 -7.00 21.07 2.78
C GLY A 160 -6.55 21.74 4.08
N LEU A 161 -7.14 21.38 5.20
CA LEU A 161 -6.77 21.91 6.52
C LEU A 161 -5.36 21.46 6.95
N ILE A 162 -4.98 20.21 6.68
CA ILE A 162 -3.62 19.71 6.94
C ILE A 162 -2.59 20.46 6.11
N SER A 163 -2.89 20.75 4.85
CA SER A 163 -1.99 21.55 3.98
C SER A 163 -1.77 22.98 4.47
N LEU A 164 -2.73 23.52 5.23
CA LEU A 164 -2.63 24.82 5.89
C LEU A 164 -1.92 24.76 7.26
N GLY A 165 -1.40 23.57 7.65
CA GLY A 165 -0.57 23.39 8.84
C GLY A 165 -1.32 22.91 10.09
N TRP A 166 -2.56 22.49 9.98
CA TRP A 166 -3.34 21.95 11.10
C TRP A 166 -3.03 20.48 11.33
N ARG A 167 -3.18 20.01 12.58
CA ARG A 167 -3.03 18.58 12.90
C ARG A 167 -4.23 17.81 12.42
N GLN A 168 -4.03 16.57 11.98
CA GLN A 168 -5.07 15.73 11.43
C GLN A 168 -6.28 15.55 12.37
N GLN A 169 -6.04 15.36 13.67
CA GLN A 169 -7.11 15.19 14.65
C GLN A 169 -7.94 16.46 14.79
N ASP A 170 -7.31 17.62 14.87
CA ASP A 170 -7.97 18.91 15.00
C ASP A 170 -8.79 19.22 13.73
N ALA A 171 -8.24 18.91 12.56
CA ALA A 171 -8.92 19.07 11.28
C ALA A 171 -10.16 18.18 11.16
N GLN A 172 -10.07 16.90 11.54
CA GLN A 172 -11.21 15.99 11.54
C GLN A 172 -12.33 16.44 12.49
N GLN A 173 -11.96 16.89 13.68
CA GLN A 173 -12.92 17.37 14.66
C GLN A 173 -13.63 18.64 14.18
N ALA A 174 -12.88 19.61 13.63
CA ALA A 174 -13.44 20.84 13.09
C ALA A 174 -14.40 20.60 11.91
N VAL A 175 -14.11 19.65 11.05
CA VAL A 175 -14.99 19.26 9.94
C VAL A 175 -16.27 18.62 10.46
N ALA A 176 -16.17 17.70 11.43
CA ALA A 176 -17.34 17.05 12.03
C ALA A 176 -18.25 18.07 12.74
N GLU A 177 -17.66 19.02 13.49
CA GLU A 177 -18.37 20.08 14.19
C GLU A 177 -19.01 21.07 13.22
N ALA A 178 -18.31 21.48 12.16
CA ALA A 178 -18.84 22.33 11.12
C ALA A 178 -20.05 21.71 10.39
N CYS A 179 -20.01 20.41 10.12
CA CYS A 179 -21.13 19.70 9.51
C CYS A 179 -22.32 19.60 10.47
N ALA A 180 -22.08 19.28 11.74
CA ALA A 180 -23.12 19.14 12.75
C ALA A 180 -23.83 20.47 13.08
N GLU A 181 -23.07 21.58 13.23
CA GLU A 181 -23.64 22.89 13.52
C GLU A 181 -24.43 23.50 12.37
N ASN A 182 -24.19 23.08 11.13
CA ASN A 182 -24.81 23.66 9.95
C ASN A 182 -25.75 22.69 9.21
N ASP A 183 -26.16 21.58 9.85
CA ASP A 183 -27.03 20.55 9.29
C ASP A 183 -26.61 20.07 7.89
N ILE A 184 -25.28 19.95 7.65
CA ILE A 184 -24.74 19.49 6.38
C ILE A 184 -24.69 17.96 6.41
N PRO A 185 -25.36 17.27 5.45
CA PRO A 185 -25.40 15.82 5.45
C PRO A 185 -24.02 15.21 5.12
N THR A 186 -23.67 14.14 5.81
CA THR A 186 -22.51 13.30 5.47
C THR A 186 -23.01 11.98 4.86
N PRO A 187 -22.44 11.49 3.78
CA PRO A 187 -21.20 11.92 3.09
C PRO A 187 -21.33 13.29 2.39
N LEU A 188 -20.25 14.08 2.48
CA LEU A 188 -20.22 15.45 1.98
C LEU A 188 -20.24 15.49 0.46
N ALA A 189 -21.18 16.22 -0.12
CA ALA A 189 -21.21 16.44 -1.57
C ALA A 189 -20.04 17.35 -1.99
N THR A 190 -19.50 17.10 -3.19
CA THR A 190 -18.35 17.86 -3.73
C THR A 190 -18.64 19.38 -3.78
N ASP A 191 -19.85 19.76 -4.01
CA ASP A 191 -20.27 21.18 -4.07
C ASP A 191 -20.25 21.86 -2.69
N ASP A 192 -20.34 21.10 -1.59
CA ASP A 192 -20.30 21.62 -0.22
C ASP A 192 -18.87 21.73 0.34
N VAL A 193 -17.87 21.13 -0.31
CA VAL A 193 -16.46 21.14 0.13
C VAL A 193 -15.94 22.54 0.42
N PRO A 194 -16.12 23.56 -0.48
CA PRO A 194 -15.64 24.92 -0.21
C PRO A 194 -16.37 25.62 0.94
N ARG A 195 -17.62 25.24 1.19
CA ARG A 195 -18.44 25.78 2.28
C ARG A 195 -17.98 25.24 3.61
N VAL A 196 -17.82 23.91 3.73
CA VAL A 196 -17.38 23.24 4.95
C VAL A 196 -15.95 23.60 5.30
N LEU A 197 -15.06 23.75 4.32
CA LEU A 197 -13.69 24.21 4.54
C LEU A 197 -13.66 25.60 5.20
N ARG A 198 -14.49 26.54 4.74
CA ARG A 198 -14.58 27.88 5.34
C ARG A 198 -15.14 27.85 6.77
N LEU A 199 -16.15 27.02 7.02
CA LEU A 199 -16.75 26.86 8.35
C LEU A 199 -15.75 26.24 9.34
N ALA A 200 -15.07 25.18 8.94
CA ALA A 200 -14.06 24.54 9.76
C ALA A 200 -12.89 25.50 10.09
N LEU A 201 -12.42 26.28 9.12
CA LEU A 201 -11.41 27.32 9.38
C LEU A 201 -11.89 28.37 10.37
N ALA A 202 -13.14 28.81 10.27
CA ALA A 202 -13.69 29.79 11.21
C ALA A 202 -13.85 29.24 12.63
N LEU A 203 -14.14 27.95 12.80
CA LEU A 203 -14.17 27.27 14.11
C LEU A 203 -12.76 27.18 14.71
N MET A 204 -11.77 26.84 13.91
CA MET A 204 -10.40 26.69 14.36
C MET A 204 -9.73 28.03 14.70
N ASP A 205 -10.16 29.12 14.07
CA ASP A 205 -9.64 30.49 14.36
C ASP A 205 -10.25 31.08 15.64
N ARG A 206 -11.45 30.63 16.05
CA ARG A 206 -12.09 31.03 17.32
C ARG A 206 -11.48 30.36 18.56
N GLY A 207 -10.77 29.26 18.37
CA GLY A 207 -10.15 28.46 19.45
C GLY A 207 -8.71 28.89 19.79
N ARG A 208 -8.22 29.97 19.22
CA ARG A 208 -6.85 30.48 19.40
C ARG A 208 -6.84 31.80 20.24
#